data_97aaac79777c8de1fbf8a42456709ff3
#
_entry.id   97aaac79777c8de1fbf8a42456709ff3
#
_cell.length_a   1.000
_cell.length_b   1.000
_cell.length_c   1.000
_cell.angle_alpha   90.00
_cell.angle_beta   90.00
_cell.angle_gamma   90.00
#
_symmetry.space_group_name_H-M   'P 1'
#
loop_
_entity.id
_entity.type
_entity.pdbx_description
1 polymer ?
#
loop_
_entity_poly.entity_id
_entity_poly.type
_entity_poly.pdbx_seq_one_letter_code
_entity_poly.pdbx_strand_id
1 'polypeptide(L)'
;MNKIGFDNDKYLSLQSRCIKERIESFGGKLYLEFGGKLFDDYHASRVLPGFKPDSKLQMLLQLRDQAEIVVVISSEDIVQNKVRADIGITYDTDVLRLIDSFRSYGLYVGSVVLTRYGGQPAAEAFAERLKGLGITVYRHYPIEGYPANLSKVISDEGYGKNDYIETSRELVVITAPGPGSGKMATCLSQLYHEHKRGVKAGYAKFETFPIWSIPLNHPVNLAYEAATADLSDVNMIDPYHLEAYGKLAVNYNRDIEVFPVLNAMFNMILGESPYKSPTDMGVNMAGFCIVDDGVCSEASKQEILRRYYKTLCQTVTGGAKEEEVLRIELLMKKAGITTADRKPVVPALEKAELTGNPAAAIELCDGRIITGKTSELLGASSALLLNSLKALAGIPDGELLISPKVIEPIQRLKVSHLGNENPRLHTDEVLIALCICASENPTAQLALDRLKKLSGAEMHSSVILSSVDIKTFGKLGVNVTCEPVYQKQRLYHK
;
A
#
# COMPACT_ATOMS: atom_id res chain seq x y z
N MET A 1 16.92 1.42 -18.82
CA MET A 1 15.48 1.76 -18.85
C MET A 1 14.76 0.68 -18.05
N ASN A 2 13.95 1.04 -17.07
CA ASN A 2 13.12 0.05 -16.40
C ASN A 2 12.19 -0.59 -17.44
N LYS A 3 12.20 -1.92 -17.50
CA LYS A 3 11.30 -2.64 -18.39
C LYS A 3 9.87 -2.38 -17.96
N ILE A 4 8.97 -2.13 -18.90
CA ILE A 4 7.54 -1.92 -18.64
C ILE A 4 6.84 -3.26 -18.84
N GLY A 5 6.15 -3.74 -17.82
CA GLY A 5 5.35 -4.97 -17.86
C GLY A 5 3.84 -4.71 -17.87
N PHE A 6 3.42 -3.47 -17.58
CA PHE A 6 2.01 -3.10 -17.45
C PHE A 6 1.68 -1.82 -18.20
N ASP A 7 0.61 -1.85 -18.97
CA ASP A 7 0.09 -0.70 -19.70
C ASP A 7 -0.93 0.06 -18.85
N ASN A 8 -0.46 1.15 -18.22
CA ASN A 8 -1.28 1.95 -17.33
C ASN A 8 -2.40 2.71 -18.05
N ASP A 9 -2.15 3.19 -19.25
CA ASP A 9 -3.14 4.00 -19.97
C ASP A 9 -4.29 3.10 -20.48
N LYS A 10 -3.96 1.90 -20.95
CA LYS A 10 -4.95 0.85 -21.24
C LYS A 10 -5.78 0.48 -20.01
N TYR A 11 -5.12 0.35 -18.84
CA TYR A 11 -5.80 0.05 -17.58
C TYR A 11 -6.81 1.13 -17.22
N LEU A 12 -6.43 2.40 -17.26
CA LEU A 12 -7.33 3.52 -16.96
C LEU A 12 -8.56 3.50 -17.90
N SER A 13 -8.33 3.28 -19.19
CA SER A 13 -9.39 3.23 -20.19
C SER A 13 -10.35 2.05 -19.98
N LEU A 14 -9.82 0.83 -19.78
CA LEU A 14 -10.64 -0.36 -19.58
C LEU A 14 -11.43 -0.30 -18.29
N GLN A 15 -10.78 0.12 -17.18
CA GLN A 15 -11.39 0.22 -15.86
C GLN A 15 -12.54 1.24 -15.86
N SER A 16 -12.31 2.44 -16.42
CA SER A 16 -13.34 3.49 -16.54
C SER A 16 -14.51 3.03 -17.40
N ARG A 17 -14.24 2.35 -18.53
CA ARG A 17 -15.28 1.80 -19.40
C ARG A 17 -16.13 0.76 -18.66
N CYS A 18 -15.50 -0.18 -17.97
CA CYS A 18 -16.21 -1.22 -17.22
C CYS A 18 -17.11 -0.61 -16.14
N ILE A 19 -16.67 0.47 -15.45
CA ILE A 19 -17.50 1.18 -14.48
C ILE A 19 -18.71 1.82 -15.17
N LYS A 20 -18.55 2.47 -16.32
CA LYS A 20 -19.67 3.07 -17.10
C LYS A 20 -20.69 2.01 -17.52
N GLU A 21 -20.21 0.89 -18.06
CA GLU A 21 -21.07 -0.25 -18.43
C GLU A 21 -21.88 -0.78 -17.22
N ARG A 22 -21.26 -0.80 -16.02
CA ARG A 22 -21.96 -1.15 -14.78
C ARG A 22 -23.02 -0.12 -14.39
N ILE A 23 -22.74 1.17 -14.50
CA ILE A 23 -23.73 2.23 -14.24
C ILE A 23 -24.95 2.04 -15.14
N GLU A 24 -24.73 1.84 -16.44
CA GLU A 24 -25.80 1.62 -17.44
C GLU A 24 -26.60 0.35 -17.14
N SER A 25 -25.93 -0.78 -16.80
CA SER A 25 -26.58 -2.06 -16.51
C SER A 25 -27.48 -2.02 -15.28
N PHE A 26 -27.21 -1.13 -14.35
CA PHE A 26 -28.01 -0.92 -13.13
C PHE A 26 -29.02 0.24 -13.23
N GLY A 27 -29.26 0.74 -14.44
CA GLY A 27 -30.28 1.78 -14.66
C GLY A 27 -29.87 3.19 -14.31
N GLY A 28 -28.55 3.47 -14.33
CA GLY A 28 -27.99 4.81 -14.22
C GLY A 28 -27.43 5.17 -12.84
N LYS A 29 -27.37 4.24 -11.86
CA LYS A 29 -26.78 4.53 -10.55
C LYS A 29 -25.95 3.35 -10.02
N LEU A 30 -24.74 3.64 -9.56
CA LEU A 30 -23.81 2.65 -9.06
C LEU A 30 -23.17 3.12 -7.75
N TYR A 31 -23.27 2.30 -6.70
CA TYR A 31 -22.50 2.42 -5.46
C TYR A 31 -21.22 1.61 -5.61
N LEU A 32 -20.08 2.30 -5.74
CA LEU A 32 -18.77 1.70 -5.94
C LEU A 32 -18.00 1.70 -4.63
N GLU A 33 -17.87 0.52 -4.00
CA GLU A 33 -16.98 0.35 -2.85
C GLU A 33 -15.54 0.46 -3.31
N PHE A 34 -14.83 1.45 -2.80
CA PHE A 34 -13.45 1.70 -3.18
C PHE A 34 -12.50 1.23 -2.07
N GLY A 35 -11.81 0.13 -2.33
CA GLY A 35 -10.83 -0.44 -1.42
C GLY A 35 -9.39 0.01 -1.70
N GLY A 36 -8.55 -0.10 -0.66
CA GLY A 36 -7.11 0.16 -0.77
C GLY A 36 -6.73 1.64 -0.84
N LYS A 37 -5.45 1.88 -1.16
CA LYS A 37 -4.86 3.22 -1.21
C LYS A 37 -5.19 3.90 -2.54
N LEU A 38 -5.80 5.09 -2.46
CA LEU A 38 -6.22 5.86 -3.64
C LEU A 38 -5.08 6.67 -4.27
N PHE A 39 -4.18 7.19 -3.45
CA PHE A 39 -3.15 8.14 -3.88
C PHE A 39 -1.76 7.53 -4.01
N ASP A 40 -1.50 6.43 -3.25
CA ASP A 40 -0.14 5.93 -3.04
C ASP A 40 -0.12 4.39 -3.11
N ASP A 41 -0.60 3.80 -4.22
CA ASP A 41 -0.59 2.35 -4.40
C ASP A 41 0.79 1.86 -4.86
N TYR A 42 1.77 2.02 -3.96
CA TYR A 42 3.14 1.58 -4.20
C TYR A 42 3.28 0.06 -4.32
N HIS A 43 2.37 -0.73 -3.74
CA HIS A 43 2.42 -2.18 -3.92
C HIS A 43 2.14 -2.53 -5.39
N ALA A 44 1.05 -2.01 -5.96
CA ALA A 44 0.71 -2.23 -7.35
C ALA A 44 1.85 -1.81 -8.29
N SER A 45 2.46 -0.64 -8.07
CA SER A 45 3.56 -0.15 -8.90
C SER A 45 4.84 -1.00 -8.80
N ARG A 46 5.05 -1.71 -7.68
CA ARG A 46 6.19 -2.62 -7.51
C ARG A 46 5.99 -3.98 -8.16
N VAL A 47 4.77 -4.49 -8.20
CA VAL A 47 4.46 -5.81 -8.79
C VAL A 47 4.04 -5.74 -10.25
N LEU A 48 3.61 -4.57 -10.71
CA LEU A 48 3.19 -4.27 -12.09
C LEU A 48 4.03 -3.09 -12.63
N PRO A 49 5.28 -3.30 -13.07
CA PRO A 49 6.13 -2.22 -13.60
C PRO A 49 5.47 -1.50 -14.76
N GLY A 50 5.20 -0.22 -14.59
CA GLY A 50 4.37 0.62 -15.49
C GLY A 50 3.10 1.14 -14.86
N PHE A 51 2.56 0.47 -13.82
CA PHE A 51 1.44 0.96 -13.01
C PHE A 51 1.87 2.20 -12.22
N LYS A 52 1.13 3.29 -12.34
CA LYS A 52 1.41 4.53 -11.60
C LYS A 52 0.75 4.47 -10.22
N PRO A 53 1.41 4.89 -9.12
CA PRO A 53 0.83 4.84 -7.78
C PRO A 53 -0.50 5.56 -7.62
N ASP A 54 -0.74 6.60 -8.42
CA ASP A 54 -1.95 7.41 -8.45
C ASP A 54 -3.00 6.96 -9.50
N SER A 55 -2.82 5.78 -10.13
CA SER A 55 -3.72 5.29 -11.21
C SER A 55 -5.18 5.25 -10.80
N LYS A 56 -5.47 4.90 -9.54
CA LYS A 56 -6.85 4.87 -9.02
C LYS A 56 -7.48 6.27 -9.00
N LEU A 57 -6.69 7.27 -8.61
CA LEU A 57 -7.12 8.67 -8.66
C LEU A 57 -7.31 9.13 -10.12
N GLN A 58 -6.35 8.83 -10.99
CA GLN A 58 -6.42 9.21 -12.41
C GLN A 58 -7.67 8.62 -13.08
N MET A 59 -8.04 7.39 -12.73
CA MET A 59 -9.28 6.75 -13.20
C MET A 59 -10.52 7.51 -12.70
N LEU A 60 -10.58 7.89 -11.42
CA LEU A 60 -11.68 8.69 -10.88
C LEU A 60 -11.79 10.07 -11.56
N LEU A 61 -10.65 10.69 -11.90
CA LEU A 61 -10.63 11.95 -12.63
C LEU A 61 -11.24 11.86 -14.04
N GLN A 62 -11.15 10.69 -14.71
CA GLN A 62 -11.84 10.46 -15.97
C GLN A 62 -13.38 10.37 -15.82
N LEU A 63 -13.84 10.11 -14.59
CA LEU A 63 -15.27 9.98 -14.24
C LEU A 63 -15.77 11.14 -13.37
N ARG A 64 -14.99 12.21 -13.20
CA ARG A 64 -15.21 13.25 -12.19
C ARG A 64 -16.59 13.91 -12.27
N ASP A 65 -17.12 14.10 -13.48
CA ASP A 65 -18.41 14.78 -13.69
C ASP A 65 -19.60 13.88 -13.31
N GLN A 66 -19.41 12.56 -13.32
CA GLN A 66 -20.39 11.55 -12.93
C GLN A 66 -20.17 11.01 -11.50
N ALA A 67 -19.00 11.30 -10.89
CA ALA A 67 -18.61 10.73 -9.60
C ALA A 67 -18.88 11.66 -8.42
N GLU A 68 -19.47 11.11 -7.37
CA GLU A 68 -19.62 11.72 -6.05
C GLU A 68 -18.91 10.87 -5.01
N ILE A 69 -18.08 11.49 -4.17
CA ILE A 69 -17.33 10.80 -3.13
C ILE A 69 -18.08 10.88 -1.81
N VAL A 70 -18.26 9.74 -1.18
CA VAL A 70 -18.76 9.60 0.20
C VAL A 70 -17.65 8.95 1.03
N VAL A 71 -17.23 9.63 2.09
CA VAL A 71 -16.18 9.11 2.97
C VAL A 71 -16.81 8.46 4.20
N VAL A 72 -16.43 7.22 4.48
CA VAL A 72 -16.99 6.43 5.59
C VAL A 72 -15.95 6.26 6.69
N ILE A 73 -16.35 6.48 7.94
CA ILE A 73 -15.49 6.25 9.12
C ILE A 73 -16.29 5.60 10.25
N SER A 74 -15.68 4.65 10.96
CA SER A 74 -16.32 4.05 12.13
C SER A 74 -16.22 4.97 13.34
N SER A 75 -17.32 5.16 14.05
CA SER A 75 -17.34 5.88 15.32
C SER A 75 -16.44 5.25 16.38
N GLU A 76 -16.28 3.92 16.34
CA GLU A 76 -15.34 3.20 17.21
C GLU A 76 -13.89 3.56 16.92
N ASP A 77 -13.51 3.67 15.63
CA ASP A 77 -12.15 4.06 15.22
C ASP A 77 -11.82 5.50 15.67
N ILE A 78 -12.83 6.39 15.70
CA ILE A 78 -12.69 7.76 16.25
C ILE A 78 -12.43 7.70 17.76
N VAL A 79 -13.26 6.96 18.51
CA VAL A 79 -13.11 6.82 19.97
C VAL A 79 -11.75 6.24 20.35
N GLN A 80 -11.27 5.26 19.58
CA GLN A 80 -9.97 4.62 19.80
C GLN A 80 -8.78 5.45 19.34
N ASN A 81 -8.98 6.61 18.72
CA ASN A 81 -7.94 7.41 18.07
C ASN A 81 -7.06 6.54 17.14
N LYS A 82 -7.70 5.67 16.38
CA LYS A 82 -7.00 4.73 15.52
C LYS A 82 -6.11 5.44 14.50
N VAL A 83 -4.85 5.04 14.45
CA VAL A 83 -3.82 5.70 13.64
C VAL A 83 -3.55 4.90 12.36
N ARG A 84 -3.39 5.60 11.25
CA ARG A 84 -2.83 5.04 10.02
C ARG A 84 -1.33 4.84 10.17
N ALA A 85 -0.89 3.58 10.23
CA ALA A 85 0.50 3.21 10.47
C ALA A 85 1.49 3.73 9.41
N ASP A 86 1.02 3.96 8.16
CA ASP A 86 1.86 4.40 7.05
C ASP A 86 2.18 5.90 7.07
N ILE A 87 1.30 6.73 7.64
CA ILE A 87 1.46 8.20 7.68
C ILE A 87 1.39 8.79 9.09
N GLY A 88 1.08 7.98 10.11
CA GLY A 88 1.13 8.39 11.52
C GLY A 88 0.05 9.37 11.97
N ILE A 89 -1.08 9.50 11.24
CA ILE A 89 -2.21 10.36 11.62
C ILE A 89 -3.44 9.54 12.00
N THR A 90 -4.32 10.11 12.82
CA THR A 90 -5.57 9.45 13.20
C THR A 90 -6.55 9.36 12.03
N TYR A 91 -7.50 8.41 12.08
CA TYR A 91 -8.47 8.19 11.00
C TYR A 91 -9.38 9.39 10.76
N ASP A 92 -9.81 10.09 11.81
CA ASP A 92 -10.58 11.32 11.70
C ASP A 92 -9.79 12.45 11.00
N THR A 93 -8.51 12.59 11.34
CA THR A 93 -7.60 13.52 10.65
C THR A 93 -7.40 13.11 9.19
N ASP A 94 -7.30 11.79 8.92
CA ASP A 94 -7.17 11.30 7.56
C ASP A 94 -8.44 11.53 6.72
N VAL A 95 -9.64 11.47 7.30
CA VAL A 95 -10.89 11.87 6.62
C VAL A 95 -10.78 13.30 6.11
N LEU A 96 -10.33 14.24 6.95
CA LEU A 96 -10.16 15.64 6.53
C LEU A 96 -9.13 15.77 5.40
N ARG A 97 -7.99 15.10 5.54
CA ARG A 97 -6.95 15.06 4.49
C ARG A 97 -7.48 14.48 3.17
N LEU A 98 -8.28 13.41 3.22
CA LEU A 98 -8.90 12.81 2.04
C LEU A 98 -9.85 13.79 1.35
N ILE A 99 -10.71 14.47 2.13
CA ILE A 99 -11.64 15.46 1.60
C ILE A 99 -10.90 16.60 0.89
N ASP A 100 -9.88 17.16 1.55
CA ASP A 100 -9.06 18.24 0.97
C ASP A 100 -8.34 17.78 -0.29
N SER A 101 -7.79 16.57 -0.27
CA SER A 101 -7.13 15.98 -1.43
C SER A 101 -8.10 15.79 -2.60
N PHE A 102 -9.28 15.20 -2.39
CA PHE A 102 -10.27 15.03 -3.46
C PHE A 102 -10.71 16.36 -4.03
N ARG A 103 -11.00 17.34 -3.19
CA ARG A 103 -11.41 18.69 -3.61
C ARG A 103 -10.31 19.40 -4.39
N SER A 104 -9.04 19.25 -4.01
CA SER A 104 -7.90 19.84 -4.74
C SER A 104 -7.76 19.30 -6.16
N TYR A 105 -8.21 18.06 -6.41
CA TYR A 105 -8.29 17.46 -7.75
C TYR A 105 -9.60 17.75 -8.49
N GLY A 106 -10.50 18.55 -7.92
CA GLY A 106 -11.79 18.88 -8.53
C GLY A 106 -12.84 17.77 -8.45
N LEU A 107 -12.65 16.77 -7.57
CA LEU A 107 -13.67 15.75 -7.29
C LEU A 107 -14.70 16.27 -6.29
N TYR A 108 -15.97 15.97 -6.56
CA TYR A 108 -17.05 16.34 -5.68
C TYR A 108 -17.14 15.39 -4.47
N VAL A 109 -16.99 15.93 -3.28
CA VAL A 109 -17.20 15.22 -2.01
C VAL A 109 -18.54 15.63 -1.44
N GLY A 110 -19.51 14.70 -1.48
CA GLY A 110 -20.89 14.95 -1.08
C GLY A 110 -21.05 14.93 0.43
N SER A 111 -20.54 13.91 1.11
CA SER A 111 -20.81 13.70 2.53
C SER A 111 -19.80 12.79 3.23
N VAL A 112 -19.91 12.75 4.56
CA VAL A 112 -19.24 11.78 5.43
C VAL A 112 -20.29 10.94 6.15
N VAL A 113 -20.03 9.63 6.29
CA VAL A 113 -20.89 8.70 7.02
C VAL A 113 -20.16 8.21 8.27
N LEU A 114 -20.76 8.42 9.43
CA LEU A 114 -20.31 7.83 10.69
C LEU A 114 -21.02 6.48 10.86
N THR A 115 -20.28 5.38 10.70
CA THR A 115 -20.82 4.04 10.93
C THR A 115 -20.67 3.61 12.39
N ARG A 116 -21.42 2.57 12.81
CA ARG A 116 -21.49 2.12 14.21
C ARG A 116 -21.74 3.26 15.19
N TYR A 117 -22.53 4.23 14.75
CA TYR A 117 -22.85 5.40 15.56
C TYR A 117 -23.83 5.01 16.68
N GLY A 118 -23.42 5.23 17.91
CA GLY A 118 -24.20 4.98 19.13
C GLY A 118 -24.27 6.19 20.05
N GLY A 119 -24.05 7.41 19.52
CA GLY A 119 -24.02 8.64 20.34
C GLY A 119 -22.70 8.88 21.07
N GLN A 120 -21.60 8.32 20.60
CA GLN A 120 -20.27 8.50 21.21
C GLN A 120 -19.86 9.99 21.17
N PRO A 121 -19.46 10.61 22.31
CA PRO A 121 -19.14 12.04 22.36
C PRO A 121 -18.05 12.48 21.37
N ALA A 122 -17.01 11.65 21.17
CA ALA A 122 -15.95 11.94 20.22
C ALA A 122 -16.44 11.94 18.76
N ALA A 123 -17.35 11.01 18.41
CA ALA A 123 -17.95 10.93 17.08
C ALA A 123 -18.88 12.14 16.83
N GLU A 124 -19.63 12.57 17.86
CA GLU A 124 -20.48 13.76 17.75
C GLU A 124 -19.66 15.04 17.62
N ALA A 125 -18.59 15.19 18.40
CA ALA A 125 -17.67 16.34 18.27
C ALA A 125 -17.03 16.39 16.85
N PHE A 126 -16.70 15.23 16.28
CA PHE A 126 -16.20 15.15 14.92
C PHE A 126 -17.28 15.50 13.89
N ALA A 127 -18.54 15.05 14.09
CA ALA A 127 -19.66 15.43 13.24
C ALA A 127 -19.88 16.94 13.22
N GLU A 128 -19.87 17.59 14.38
CA GLU A 128 -20.01 19.06 14.47
C GLU A 128 -18.83 19.80 13.80
N ARG A 129 -17.61 19.27 13.92
CA ARG A 129 -16.45 19.81 13.20
C ARG A 129 -16.64 19.74 11.69
N LEU A 130 -17.13 18.61 11.16
CA LEU A 130 -17.40 18.43 9.73
C LEU A 130 -18.50 19.39 9.25
N LYS A 131 -19.59 19.53 10.01
CA LYS A 131 -20.67 20.49 9.71
C LYS A 131 -20.16 21.93 9.68
N GLY A 132 -19.27 22.29 10.62
CA GLY A 132 -18.61 23.60 10.64
C GLY A 132 -17.74 23.86 9.39
N LEU A 133 -17.28 22.81 8.71
CA LEU A 133 -16.57 22.86 7.43
C LEU A 133 -17.51 22.77 6.19
N GLY A 134 -18.83 22.81 6.40
CA GLY A 134 -19.83 22.71 5.34
C GLY A 134 -19.94 21.31 4.73
N ILE A 135 -19.63 20.27 5.50
CA ILE A 135 -19.70 18.86 5.07
C ILE A 135 -20.95 18.21 5.68
N THR A 136 -21.79 17.63 4.84
CA THR A 136 -22.96 16.87 5.30
C THR A 136 -22.52 15.58 5.99
N VAL A 137 -23.15 15.27 7.12
CA VAL A 137 -22.83 14.07 7.93
C VAL A 137 -24.07 13.21 8.07
N TYR A 138 -23.97 11.94 7.73
CA TYR A 138 -24.99 10.91 7.92
C TYR A 138 -24.54 9.90 8.97
N ARG A 139 -25.50 9.24 9.63
CA ARG A 139 -25.28 8.29 10.72
C ARG A 139 -25.84 6.92 10.35
N HIS A 140 -25.00 5.89 10.44
CA HIS A 140 -25.37 4.51 10.32
C HIS A 140 -25.16 3.79 11.65
N TYR A 141 -26.18 3.10 12.11
CA TYR A 141 -26.27 2.57 13.47
C TYR A 141 -25.81 1.12 13.54
N PRO A 142 -25.37 0.62 14.72
CA PRO A 142 -25.16 -0.80 14.93
C PRO A 142 -26.47 -1.59 14.75
N ILE A 143 -26.40 -2.69 14.02
CA ILE A 143 -27.53 -3.58 13.80
C ILE A 143 -27.26 -4.88 14.57
N GLU A 144 -28.12 -5.21 15.51
CA GLU A 144 -27.98 -6.41 16.32
C GLU A 144 -28.07 -7.68 15.46
N GLY A 145 -27.11 -8.59 15.65
CA GLY A 145 -27.00 -9.82 14.88
C GLY A 145 -26.42 -9.65 13.47
N TYR A 146 -25.89 -8.47 13.12
CA TYR A 146 -25.19 -8.27 11.84
C TYR A 146 -23.91 -9.11 11.78
N PRO A 147 -23.62 -9.80 10.66
CA PRO A 147 -24.41 -9.92 9.43
C PRO A 147 -25.36 -11.15 9.39
N ALA A 148 -25.42 -11.95 10.46
CA ALA A 148 -26.10 -13.26 10.46
C ALA A 148 -27.64 -13.17 10.44
N ASN A 149 -28.22 -12.15 11.10
CA ASN A 149 -29.68 -11.97 11.15
C ASN A 149 -30.17 -11.14 9.96
N LEU A 150 -30.22 -11.77 8.78
CA LEU A 150 -30.58 -11.10 7.53
C LEU A 150 -31.95 -10.43 7.59
N SER A 151 -32.95 -11.06 8.20
CA SER A 151 -34.31 -10.51 8.29
C SER A 151 -34.35 -9.20 9.07
N LYS A 152 -33.52 -9.07 10.11
CA LYS A 152 -33.39 -7.82 10.86
C LYS A 152 -32.52 -6.81 10.13
N VAL A 153 -31.41 -7.26 9.53
CA VAL A 153 -30.48 -6.37 8.79
C VAL A 153 -31.23 -5.68 7.64
N ILE A 154 -32.04 -6.43 6.87
CA ILE A 154 -32.78 -5.93 5.71
C ILE A 154 -34.24 -5.65 6.12
N SER A 155 -34.39 -4.72 7.02
CA SER A 155 -35.67 -4.25 7.54
C SER A 155 -35.61 -2.76 7.90
N ASP A 156 -36.76 -2.19 8.24
CA ASP A 156 -36.83 -0.80 8.72
C ASP A 156 -36.11 -0.58 10.05
N GLU A 157 -35.96 -1.63 10.87
CA GLU A 157 -35.18 -1.61 12.11
C GLU A 157 -33.66 -1.83 11.89
N GLY A 158 -33.28 -2.34 10.74
CA GLY A 158 -31.89 -2.56 10.31
C GLY A 158 -31.40 -1.43 9.41
N TYR A 159 -31.23 -1.74 8.12
CA TYR A 159 -30.80 -0.73 7.14
C TYR A 159 -31.75 0.47 7.02
N GLY A 160 -33.05 0.28 7.23
CA GLY A 160 -34.03 1.36 7.19
C GLY A 160 -33.85 2.39 8.30
N LYS A 161 -33.20 2.05 9.43
CA LYS A 161 -32.87 2.98 10.50
C LYS A 161 -31.69 3.88 10.19
N ASN A 162 -30.81 3.48 9.28
CA ASN A 162 -29.68 4.28 8.83
C ASN A 162 -30.17 5.51 8.06
N ASP A 163 -29.47 6.63 8.21
CA ASP A 163 -29.77 7.81 7.42
C ASP A 163 -29.61 7.47 5.93
N TYR A 164 -30.59 7.89 5.12
CA TYR A 164 -30.45 7.86 3.67
C TYR A 164 -29.46 8.94 3.22
N ILE A 165 -28.41 8.55 2.49
CA ILE A 165 -27.43 9.47 1.96
C ILE A 165 -28.01 10.09 0.67
N GLU A 166 -28.33 11.35 0.69
CA GLU A 166 -28.77 12.08 -0.52
C GLU A 166 -27.56 12.23 -1.44
N THR A 167 -27.68 11.68 -2.64
CA THR A 167 -26.64 11.71 -3.66
C THR A 167 -27.16 12.29 -4.96
N SER A 168 -26.31 13.05 -5.65
CA SER A 168 -26.67 13.81 -6.83
C SER A 168 -26.13 13.24 -8.15
N ARG A 169 -25.24 12.22 -8.08
CA ARG A 169 -24.52 11.70 -9.24
C ARG A 169 -24.76 10.21 -9.45
N GLU A 170 -24.50 9.76 -10.69
CA GLU A 170 -24.69 8.37 -11.11
C GLU A 170 -23.70 7.41 -10.44
N LEU A 171 -22.45 7.83 -10.28
CA LEU A 171 -21.39 7.05 -9.63
C LEU A 171 -21.15 7.57 -8.21
N VAL A 172 -21.54 6.78 -7.21
CA VAL A 172 -21.29 7.09 -5.81
C VAL A 172 -20.13 6.26 -5.31
N VAL A 173 -18.97 6.88 -5.09
CA VAL A 173 -17.74 6.24 -4.65
C VAL A 173 -17.69 6.24 -3.13
N ILE A 174 -17.77 5.06 -2.53
CA ILE A 174 -17.70 4.86 -1.08
C ILE A 174 -16.26 4.52 -0.69
N THR A 175 -15.56 5.43 -0.03
CA THR A 175 -14.18 5.25 0.42
C THR A 175 -13.99 5.48 1.91
N ALA A 176 -12.82 5.14 2.47
CA ALA A 176 -12.56 5.23 3.90
C ALA A 176 -11.06 5.37 4.19
N PRO A 177 -10.66 5.87 5.38
CA PRO A 177 -9.26 5.91 5.84
C PRO A 177 -8.60 4.53 5.91
N GLY A 178 -9.39 3.47 6.16
CA GLY A 178 -8.85 2.12 6.32
C GLY A 178 -9.90 1.01 6.28
N PRO A 179 -9.48 -0.24 6.46
CA PRO A 179 -10.38 -1.39 6.51
C PRO A 179 -11.28 -1.36 7.73
N GLY A 180 -12.42 -2.06 7.65
CA GLY A 180 -13.38 -2.17 8.76
C GLY A 180 -14.26 -0.94 9.01
N SER A 181 -14.16 0.12 8.20
CA SER A 181 -14.93 1.36 8.37
C SER A 181 -16.43 1.23 7.99
N GLY A 182 -16.86 0.11 7.43
CA GLY A 182 -18.28 -0.14 7.07
C GLY A 182 -18.67 0.24 5.64
N LYS A 183 -17.72 0.37 4.69
CA LYS A 183 -17.99 0.71 3.29
C LYS A 183 -19.07 -0.15 2.63
N MET A 184 -18.88 -1.47 2.68
CA MET A 184 -19.85 -2.43 2.10
C MET A 184 -21.24 -2.29 2.73
N ALA A 185 -21.33 -2.24 4.06
CA ALA A 185 -22.60 -2.07 4.77
C ALA A 185 -23.28 -0.74 4.39
N THR A 186 -22.50 0.32 4.15
CA THR A 186 -23.03 1.60 3.65
C THR A 186 -23.60 1.46 2.24
N CYS A 187 -22.90 0.78 1.33
CA CYS A 187 -23.41 0.51 -0.02
C CYS A 187 -24.72 -0.29 0.02
N LEU A 188 -24.77 -1.37 0.80
CA LEU A 188 -25.97 -2.22 0.93
C LEU A 188 -27.15 -1.47 1.59
N SER A 189 -26.87 -0.66 2.61
CA SER A 189 -27.90 0.20 3.23
C SER A 189 -28.47 1.19 2.21
N GLN A 190 -27.63 1.79 1.37
CA GLN A 190 -28.11 2.68 0.30
C GLN A 190 -28.92 1.94 -0.74
N LEU A 191 -28.52 0.74 -1.17
CA LEU A 191 -29.32 -0.08 -2.08
C LEU A 191 -30.71 -0.39 -1.51
N TYR A 192 -30.79 -0.69 -0.20
CA TYR A 192 -32.06 -0.89 0.49
C TYR A 192 -32.95 0.34 0.41
N HIS A 193 -32.42 1.53 0.69
CA HIS A 193 -33.15 2.79 0.62
C HIS A 193 -33.56 3.14 -0.82
N GLU A 194 -32.66 2.96 -1.80
CA GLU A 194 -32.96 3.22 -3.22
C GLU A 194 -34.08 2.32 -3.73
N HIS A 195 -34.00 1.02 -3.41
CA HIS A 195 -35.06 0.07 -3.80
C HIS A 195 -36.42 0.45 -3.20
N LYS A 196 -36.48 0.81 -1.91
CA LYS A 196 -37.72 1.28 -1.26
C LYS A 196 -38.28 2.55 -1.91
N ARG A 197 -37.43 3.38 -2.52
CA ARG A 197 -37.80 4.61 -3.23
C ARG A 197 -38.11 4.38 -4.71
N GLY A 198 -38.01 3.13 -5.17
CA GLY A 198 -38.22 2.75 -6.58
C GLY A 198 -37.08 3.20 -7.50
N VAL A 199 -35.91 3.54 -6.96
CA VAL A 199 -34.73 3.91 -7.73
C VAL A 199 -33.89 2.66 -8.02
N LYS A 200 -33.59 2.43 -9.30
CA LYS A 200 -32.68 1.36 -9.70
C LYS A 200 -31.24 1.78 -9.40
N ALA A 201 -30.53 0.94 -8.67
CA ALA A 201 -29.12 1.15 -8.34
C ALA A 201 -28.41 -0.20 -8.20
N GLY A 202 -27.11 -0.22 -8.48
CA GLY A 202 -26.25 -1.39 -8.33
C GLY A 202 -25.10 -1.16 -7.37
N TYR A 203 -24.40 -2.24 -7.09
CA TYR A 203 -23.17 -2.28 -6.28
C TYR A 203 -22.02 -2.76 -7.14
N ALA A 204 -20.82 -2.25 -6.89
CA ALA A 204 -19.61 -2.86 -7.38
C ALA A 204 -18.46 -2.63 -6.37
N LYS A 205 -17.47 -3.52 -6.39
CA LYS A 205 -16.27 -3.43 -5.61
C LYS A 205 -15.10 -3.11 -6.53
N PHE A 206 -14.43 -1.99 -6.30
CA PHE A 206 -13.22 -1.65 -7.04
C PHE A 206 -12.04 -2.47 -6.49
N GLU A 207 -11.41 -3.24 -7.35
CA GLU A 207 -10.29 -4.08 -6.98
C GLU A 207 -9.14 -3.94 -7.98
N THR A 208 -7.91 -4.11 -7.48
CA THR A 208 -6.71 -4.28 -8.29
C THR A 208 -6.15 -5.68 -8.10
N PHE A 209 -6.23 -6.20 -6.88
CA PHE A 209 -5.78 -7.54 -6.50
C PHE A 209 -6.83 -8.28 -5.66
N PRO A 210 -6.84 -9.62 -5.69
CA PRO A 210 -6.08 -10.45 -6.62
C PRO A 210 -6.51 -10.19 -8.07
N ILE A 211 -5.64 -10.42 -9.02
CA ILE A 211 -6.00 -10.33 -10.44
C ILE A 211 -6.73 -11.62 -10.80
N TRP A 212 -8.04 -11.53 -10.96
CA TRP A 212 -8.91 -12.71 -11.13
C TRP A 212 -8.65 -13.51 -12.39
N SER A 213 -8.14 -12.87 -13.45
CA SER A 213 -7.99 -13.45 -14.79
C SER A 213 -6.62 -14.08 -15.08
N ILE A 214 -5.70 -14.11 -14.08
CA ILE A 214 -4.41 -14.78 -14.19
C ILE A 214 -4.36 -16.02 -13.26
N PRO A 215 -3.44 -16.98 -13.47
CA PRO A 215 -3.38 -18.20 -12.66
C PRO A 215 -3.26 -17.95 -11.15
N LEU A 216 -3.82 -18.85 -10.33
CA LEU A 216 -3.79 -18.77 -8.87
C LEU A 216 -2.35 -18.61 -8.33
N ASN A 217 -1.41 -19.40 -8.84
CA ASN A 217 0.00 -19.38 -8.43
C ASN A 217 0.86 -18.40 -9.24
N HIS A 218 0.23 -17.47 -9.96
CA HIS A 218 0.99 -16.44 -10.67
C HIS A 218 1.73 -15.54 -9.67
N PRO A 219 3.02 -15.20 -9.89
CA PRO A 219 3.82 -14.41 -8.94
C PRO A 219 3.16 -13.10 -8.51
N VAL A 220 2.41 -12.43 -9.39
CA VAL A 220 1.65 -11.20 -9.06
C VAL A 220 0.60 -11.46 -7.97
N ASN A 221 -0.17 -12.55 -8.07
CA ASN A 221 -1.17 -12.92 -7.06
C ASN A 221 -0.50 -13.39 -5.76
N LEU A 222 0.60 -14.16 -5.85
CA LEU A 222 1.37 -14.58 -4.67
C LEU A 222 1.99 -13.38 -3.94
N ALA A 223 2.45 -12.35 -4.65
CA ALA A 223 3.00 -11.14 -4.05
C ALA A 223 1.94 -10.33 -3.29
N TYR A 224 0.69 -10.33 -3.76
CA TYR A 224 -0.42 -9.72 -3.03
C TYR A 224 -0.77 -10.51 -1.77
N GLU A 225 -0.84 -11.84 -1.83
CA GLU A 225 -1.03 -12.71 -0.67
C GLU A 225 0.08 -12.50 0.37
N ALA A 226 1.34 -12.35 -0.07
CA ALA A 226 2.45 -12.00 0.83
C ALA A 226 2.29 -10.60 1.46
N ALA A 227 1.71 -9.66 0.74
CA ALA A 227 1.47 -8.29 1.24
C ALA A 227 0.35 -8.21 2.28
N THR A 228 -0.55 -9.21 2.33
CA THR A 228 -1.70 -9.32 3.23
C THR A 228 -1.60 -10.51 4.19
N ALA A 229 -0.38 -11.01 4.42
CA ALA A 229 -0.13 -12.16 5.29
C ALA A 229 -0.61 -11.94 6.74
N ASP A 230 -0.56 -10.70 7.22
CA ASP A 230 -1.08 -10.24 8.51
C ASP A 230 -2.61 -10.31 8.61
N LEU A 231 -3.32 -10.19 7.49
CA LEU A 231 -4.78 -10.27 7.41
C LEU A 231 -5.29 -11.71 7.21
N SER A 232 -4.39 -12.66 6.97
CA SER A 232 -4.72 -14.05 6.63
C SER A 232 -5.53 -14.20 5.34
N ASP A 233 -5.41 -13.25 4.42
CA ASP A 233 -6.02 -13.36 3.10
C ASP A 233 -5.26 -14.41 2.27
N VAL A 234 -6.00 -15.37 1.73
CA VAL A 234 -5.48 -16.46 0.89
C VAL A 234 -6.21 -16.44 -0.44
N ASN A 235 -5.45 -16.44 -1.53
CA ASN A 235 -6.03 -16.55 -2.86
C ASN A 235 -6.57 -17.96 -3.10
N MET A 236 -7.76 -18.02 -3.66
CA MET A 236 -8.46 -19.25 -4.00
C MET A 236 -9.11 -19.17 -5.37
N ILE A 237 -9.39 -20.31 -5.97
CA ILE A 237 -10.29 -20.36 -7.12
C ILE A 237 -11.71 -20.09 -6.63
N ASP A 238 -12.39 -19.15 -7.26
CA ASP A 238 -13.79 -18.83 -6.99
C ASP A 238 -14.70 -19.96 -7.49
N PRO A 239 -15.28 -20.78 -6.59
CA PRO A 239 -16.11 -21.92 -6.97
C PRO A 239 -17.44 -21.47 -7.60
N TYR A 240 -17.99 -20.34 -7.18
CA TYR A 240 -19.23 -19.80 -7.72
C TYR A 240 -19.05 -19.30 -9.15
N HIS A 241 -17.90 -18.68 -9.46
CA HIS A 241 -17.59 -18.24 -10.81
C HIS A 241 -17.38 -19.43 -11.75
N LEU A 242 -16.68 -20.45 -11.26
CA LEU A 242 -16.49 -21.69 -12.00
C LEU A 242 -17.84 -22.39 -12.30
N GLU A 243 -18.71 -22.48 -11.31
CA GLU A 243 -20.05 -23.09 -11.46
C GLU A 243 -20.92 -22.32 -12.43
N ALA A 244 -20.94 -20.97 -12.31
CA ALA A 244 -21.83 -20.12 -13.10
C ALA A 244 -21.38 -19.97 -14.56
N TYR A 245 -20.06 -19.99 -14.83
CA TYR A 245 -19.50 -19.59 -16.13
C TYR A 245 -18.56 -20.62 -16.76
N GLY A 246 -18.20 -21.69 -16.05
CA GLY A 246 -17.22 -22.67 -16.50
C GLY A 246 -15.81 -22.10 -16.64
N LYS A 247 -15.52 -20.97 -16.00
CA LYS A 247 -14.24 -20.24 -16.08
C LYS A 247 -13.58 -20.15 -14.72
N LEU A 248 -12.25 -20.37 -14.71
CA LEU A 248 -11.45 -20.15 -13.51
C LEU A 248 -11.31 -18.64 -13.25
N ALA A 249 -11.55 -18.24 -12.02
CA ALA A 249 -11.27 -16.90 -11.54
C ALA A 249 -10.61 -17.00 -10.16
N VAL A 250 -9.70 -16.09 -9.86
CA VAL A 250 -9.01 -16.02 -8.57
C VAL A 250 -9.67 -14.94 -7.71
N ASN A 251 -9.98 -15.28 -6.47
CA ASN A 251 -10.49 -14.35 -5.48
C ASN A 251 -9.93 -14.72 -4.11
N TYR A 252 -10.13 -13.89 -3.06
CA TYR A 252 -9.69 -14.32 -1.73
C TYR A 252 -10.78 -15.05 -0.96
N ASN A 253 -10.28 -15.87 -0.02
CA ASN A 253 -11.12 -16.67 0.86
C ASN A 253 -12.25 -15.86 1.51
N ARG A 254 -12.00 -14.66 2.03
CA ARG A 254 -13.03 -13.82 2.68
C ARG A 254 -14.19 -13.46 1.77
N ASP A 255 -13.92 -13.07 0.54
CA ASP A 255 -14.99 -12.70 -0.39
C ASP A 255 -15.78 -13.93 -0.83
N ILE A 256 -15.12 -15.09 -0.98
CA ILE A 256 -15.77 -16.37 -1.29
C ILE A 256 -16.65 -16.81 -0.12
N GLU A 257 -16.14 -16.76 1.11
CA GLU A 257 -16.86 -17.20 2.31
C GLU A 257 -18.08 -16.32 2.63
N VAL A 258 -17.99 -15.02 2.38
CA VAL A 258 -19.07 -14.07 2.66
C VAL A 258 -20.10 -14.01 1.54
N PHE A 259 -19.78 -14.47 0.33
CA PHE A 259 -20.65 -14.34 -0.84
C PHE A 259 -22.06 -14.92 -0.65
N PRO A 260 -22.27 -16.11 -0.05
CA PRO A 260 -23.63 -16.63 0.18
C PRO A 260 -24.51 -15.66 0.98
N VAL A 261 -23.93 -15.00 1.98
CA VAL A 261 -24.65 -14.02 2.82
C VAL A 261 -24.97 -12.77 2.00
N LEU A 262 -23.99 -12.26 1.24
CA LEU A 262 -24.19 -11.10 0.37
C LEU A 262 -25.22 -11.38 -0.73
N ASN A 263 -25.15 -12.54 -1.35
CA ASN A 263 -26.10 -12.96 -2.37
C ASN A 263 -27.53 -13.03 -1.83
N ALA A 264 -27.71 -13.57 -0.62
CA ALA A 264 -28.98 -13.55 0.07
C ALA A 264 -29.46 -12.13 0.39
N MET A 265 -28.56 -11.23 0.80
CA MET A 265 -28.89 -9.80 1.00
C MET A 265 -29.36 -9.13 -0.30
N PHE A 266 -28.65 -9.35 -1.41
CA PHE A 266 -29.06 -8.81 -2.71
C PHE A 266 -30.44 -9.35 -3.15
N ASN A 267 -30.68 -10.65 -2.99
CA ASN A 267 -32.00 -11.24 -3.27
C ASN A 267 -33.11 -10.58 -2.44
N MET A 268 -32.87 -10.34 -1.15
CA MET A 268 -33.86 -9.70 -0.28
C MET A 268 -34.06 -8.21 -0.60
N ILE A 269 -33.03 -7.50 -1.00
CA ILE A 269 -33.12 -6.07 -1.33
C ILE A 269 -33.71 -5.86 -2.73
N LEU A 270 -33.23 -6.60 -3.74
CA LEU A 270 -33.52 -6.34 -5.15
C LEU A 270 -34.55 -7.28 -5.75
N GLY A 271 -34.99 -8.32 -5.00
CA GLY A 271 -35.85 -9.41 -5.49
C GLY A 271 -35.07 -10.54 -6.14
N GLU A 272 -34.03 -10.24 -6.89
CA GLU A 272 -33.08 -11.18 -7.51
C GLU A 272 -31.69 -10.59 -7.47
N SER A 273 -30.68 -11.40 -7.10
CA SER A 273 -29.31 -10.97 -7.12
C SER A 273 -28.77 -10.86 -8.53
N PRO A 274 -28.19 -9.73 -8.91
CA PRO A 274 -27.54 -9.59 -10.21
C PRO A 274 -26.17 -10.29 -10.30
N TYR A 275 -25.67 -10.86 -9.18
CA TYR A 275 -24.34 -11.46 -9.07
C TYR A 275 -24.46 -12.97 -8.91
N LYS A 276 -23.68 -13.72 -9.67
CA LYS A 276 -23.56 -15.18 -9.56
C LYS A 276 -22.31 -15.62 -8.81
N SER A 277 -21.35 -14.71 -8.60
CA SER A 277 -20.09 -14.98 -7.90
C SER A 277 -19.56 -13.72 -7.22
N PRO A 278 -18.65 -13.85 -6.24
CA PRO A 278 -17.94 -12.68 -5.69
C PRO A 278 -17.11 -11.95 -6.75
N THR A 279 -16.58 -12.67 -7.73
CA THR A 279 -15.85 -12.07 -8.87
C THR A 279 -16.73 -11.15 -9.72
N ASP A 280 -18.02 -11.45 -9.87
CA ASP A 280 -18.97 -10.59 -10.58
C ASP A 280 -19.20 -9.24 -9.91
N MET A 281 -19.07 -9.19 -8.58
CA MET A 281 -19.19 -7.93 -7.82
C MET A 281 -18.01 -6.99 -8.08
N GLY A 282 -16.84 -7.56 -8.46
CA GLY A 282 -15.62 -6.84 -8.67
C GLY A 282 -15.55 -6.10 -10.00
N VAL A 283 -14.87 -4.95 -10.02
CA VAL A 283 -14.39 -4.29 -11.24
C VAL A 283 -12.86 -4.30 -11.19
N ASN A 284 -12.26 -5.18 -12.00
CA ASN A 284 -10.82 -5.39 -12.04
C ASN A 284 -10.36 -5.77 -13.44
N MET A 285 -9.78 -4.80 -14.16
CA MET A 285 -9.27 -4.96 -15.53
C MET A 285 -7.76 -5.14 -15.58
N ALA A 286 -7.07 -5.25 -14.44
CA ALA A 286 -5.60 -5.25 -14.36
C ALA A 286 -4.96 -6.39 -15.18
N GLY A 287 -5.51 -7.59 -15.15
CA GLY A 287 -4.94 -8.72 -15.89
C GLY A 287 -4.89 -8.54 -17.41
N PHE A 288 -5.84 -7.76 -17.96
CA PHE A 288 -5.87 -7.46 -19.39
C PHE A 288 -4.86 -6.39 -19.83
N CYS A 289 -4.14 -5.81 -18.88
CA CYS A 289 -3.21 -4.71 -19.09
C CYS A 289 -1.75 -5.13 -18.85
N ILE A 290 -1.49 -6.39 -18.51
CA ILE A 290 -0.16 -6.98 -18.48
C ILE A 290 0.30 -7.13 -19.94
N VAL A 291 1.41 -6.48 -20.30
CA VAL A 291 1.99 -6.48 -21.66
C VAL A 291 3.30 -7.25 -21.73
N ASP A 292 3.98 -7.43 -20.59
CA ASP A 292 5.14 -8.30 -20.43
C ASP A 292 5.02 -9.05 -19.10
N ASP A 293 4.57 -10.30 -19.21
CA ASP A 293 4.35 -11.18 -18.06
C ASP A 293 5.65 -11.51 -17.32
N GLY A 294 6.74 -11.69 -18.05
CA GLY A 294 8.04 -11.98 -17.46
C GLY A 294 8.54 -10.84 -16.56
N VAL A 295 8.33 -9.58 -16.99
CA VAL A 295 8.69 -8.39 -16.20
C VAL A 295 7.83 -8.29 -14.94
N CYS A 296 6.52 -8.52 -15.04
CA CYS A 296 5.62 -8.50 -13.88
C CYS A 296 5.92 -9.66 -12.91
N SER A 297 6.20 -10.85 -13.43
CA SER A 297 6.55 -12.02 -12.63
C SER A 297 7.84 -11.80 -11.84
N GLU A 298 8.90 -11.30 -12.47
CA GLU A 298 10.17 -11.01 -11.78
C GLU A 298 10.02 -9.90 -10.72
N ALA A 299 9.35 -8.82 -11.05
CA ALA A 299 9.06 -7.73 -10.10
C ALA A 299 8.29 -8.24 -8.87
N SER A 300 7.33 -9.15 -9.08
CA SER A 300 6.52 -9.76 -8.03
C SER A 300 7.32 -10.70 -7.15
N LYS A 301 8.23 -11.50 -7.73
CA LYS A 301 9.16 -12.35 -6.97
C LYS A 301 10.04 -11.50 -6.04
N GLN A 302 10.57 -10.38 -6.54
CA GLN A 302 11.33 -9.44 -5.71
C GLN A 302 10.46 -8.80 -4.60
N GLU A 303 9.17 -8.52 -4.85
CA GLU A 303 8.27 -8.01 -3.80
C GLU A 303 7.99 -9.06 -2.72
N ILE A 304 7.83 -10.35 -3.07
CA ILE A 304 7.69 -11.43 -2.08
C ILE A 304 8.93 -11.47 -1.17
N LEU A 305 10.14 -11.38 -1.74
CA LEU A 305 11.39 -11.37 -0.98
C LEU A 305 11.51 -10.13 -0.07
N ARG A 306 11.08 -8.94 -0.55
CA ARG A 306 11.03 -7.74 0.28
C ARG A 306 10.06 -7.88 1.46
N ARG A 307 8.90 -8.53 1.24
CA ARG A 307 7.93 -8.81 2.31
C ARG A 307 8.49 -9.79 3.32
N TYR A 308 9.13 -10.86 2.85
CA TYR A 308 9.80 -11.84 3.70
C TYR A 308 10.77 -11.16 4.68
N TYR A 309 11.75 -10.42 4.18
CA TYR A 309 12.73 -9.74 5.03
C TYR A 309 12.12 -8.68 5.95
N LYS A 310 11.11 -7.95 5.45
CA LYS A 310 10.39 -6.98 6.29
C LYS A 310 9.70 -7.67 7.46
N THR A 311 8.98 -8.77 7.21
CA THR A 311 8.27 -9.52 8.23
C THR A 311 9.25 -10.17 9.22
N LEU A 312 10.36 -10.75 8.74
CA LEU A 312 11.44 -11.24 9.61
C LEU A 312 12.00 -10.16 10.56
N CYS A 313 12.30 -8.97 10.06
CA CYS A 313 12.73 -7.87 10.91
C CYS A 313 11.64 -7.46 11.91
N GLN A 314 10.37 -7.50 11.50
CA GLN A 314 9.24 -7.18 12.38
C GLN A 314 9.04 -8.22 13.49
N THR A 315 9.32 -9.52 13.28
CA THR A 315 9.27 -10.52 14.37
C THR A 315 10.28 -10.22 15.46
N VAL A 316 11.49 -9.80 15.08
CA VAL A 316 12.55 -9.45 16.02
C VAL A 316 12.22 -8.16 16.79
N THR A 317 11.51 -7.22 16.16
CA THR A 317 11.08 -5.94 16.79
C THR A 317 9.72 -6.03 17.48
N GLY A 318 9.06 -7.18 17.49
CA GLY A 318 7.75 -7.41 18.13
C GLY A 318 6.53 -6.92 17.33
N GLY A 319 6.70 -6.62 16.04
CA GLY A 319 5.64 -6.09 15.16
C GLY A 319 4.94 -7.13 14.27
N ALA A 320 5.42 -8.38 14.23
CA ALA A 320 4.82 -9.46 13.44
C ALA A 320 4.93 -10.80 14.18
N LYS A 321 4.13 -11.79 13.78
CA LYS A 321 4.13 -13.15 14.32
C LYS A 321 4.96 -14.09 13.42
N GLU A 322 5.53 -15.14 14.00
CA GLU A 322 6.24 -16.19 13.25
C GLU A 322 5.37 -16.86 12.18
N GLU A 323 4.08 -17.01 12.44
CA GLU A 323 3.12 -17.56 11.48
C GLU A 323 3.05 -16.77 10.16
N GLU A 324 3.22 -15.46 10.21
CA GLU A 324 3.26 -14.59 9.02
C GLU A 324 4.50 -14.88 8.17
N VAL A 325 5.65 -15.11 8.80
CA VAL A 325 6.89 -15.50 8.13
C VAL A 325 6.72 -16.85 7.43
N LEU A 326 6.20 -17.85 8.14
CA LEU A 326 5.95 -19.19 7.58
C LEU A 326 5.02 -19.15 6.36
N ARG A 327 3.99 -18.32 6.38
CA ARG A 327 3.12 -18.10 5.22
C ARG A 327 3.88 -17.56 4.03
N ILE A 328 4.72 -16.53 4.23
CA ILE A 328 5.50 -15.95 3.13
C ILE A 328 6.53 -16.97 2.60
N GLU A 329 7.14 -17.80 3.45
CA GLU A 329 8.01 -18.89 3.02
C GLU A 329 7.30 -19.93 2.14
N LEU A 330 6.03 -20.25 2.45
CA LEU A 330 5.21 -21.11 1.58
C LEU A 330 4.97 -20.46 0.21
N LEU A 331 4.74 -19.13 0.19
CA LEU A 331 4.57 -18.38 -1.06
C LEU A 331 5.88 -18.34 -1.87
N MET A 332 7.04 -18.18 -1.20
CA MET A 332 8.35 -18.27 -1.84
C MET A 332 8.54 -19.65 -2.51
N LYS A 333 8.18 -20.74 -1.82
CA LYS A 333 8.22 -22.09 -2.38
C LYS A 333 7.30 -22.23 -3.59
N LYS A 334 6.06 -21.71 -3.53
CA LYS A 334 5.11 -21.71 -4.66
C LYS A 334 5.65 -20.90 -5.85
N ALA A 335 6.33 -19.78 -5.58
CA ALA A 335 6.93 -18.93 -6.61
C ALA A 335 8.27 -19.48 -7.15
N GLY A 336 8.82 -20.54 -6.53
CA GLY A 336 10.10 -21.15 -6.90
C GLY A 336 11.28 -20.23 -6.65
N ILE A 337 11.28 -19.45 -5.55
CA ILE A 337 12.33 -18.50 -5.20
C ILE A 337 12.92 -18.76 -3.82
N THR A 338 14.16 -18.31 -3.66
CA THR A 338 14.94 -18.33 -2.42
C THR A 338 15.48 -16.93 -2.12
N THR A 339 16.06 -16.73 -0.96
CA THR A 339 16.71 -15.48 -0.58
C THR A 339 17.87 -15.10 -1.51
N ALA A 340 18.53 -16.08 -2.15
CA ALA A 340 19.62 -15.86 -3.10
C ALA A 340 19.15 -15.20 -4.41
N ASP A 341 17.86 -15.30 -4.74
CA ASP A 341 17.28 -14.63 -5.93
C ASP A 341 17.19 -13.10 -5.76
N ARG A 342 17.44 -12.59 -4.54
CA ARG A 342 17.67 -11.18 -4.29
C ARG A 342 19.17 -10.90 -4.32
N LYS A 343 19.66 -10.47 -5.46
CA LYS A 343 21.09 -10.37 -5.80
C LYS A 343 21.98 -9.66 -4.76
N PRO A 344 21.57 -8.55 -4.07
CA PRO A 344 22.44 -7.92 -3.09
C PRO A 344 22.57 -8.69 -1.76
N VAL A 345 21.79 -9.76 -1.51
CA VAL A 345 21.83 -10.53 -0.27
C VAL A 345 23.21 -11.20 -0.07
N VAL A 346 23.58 -12.06 -1.01
CA VAL A 346 24.85 -12.82 -0.92
C VAL A 346 26.07 -11.90 -0.81
N PRO A 347 26.25 -10.85 -1.67
CA PRO A 347 27.38 -9.95 -1.53
C PRO A 347 27.42 -9.14 -0.22
N ALA A 348 26.25 -8.82 0.35
CA ALA A 348 26.22 -8.14 1.66
C ALA A 348 26.71 -9.04 2.78
N LEU A 349 26.28 -10.32 2.79
CA LEU A 349 26.65 -11.29 3.82
C LEU A 349 28.12 -11.70 3.69
N GLU A 350 28.60 -12.00 2.50
CA GLU A 350 30.01 -12.30 2.23
C GLU A 350 30.92 -11.15 2.65
N LYS A 351 30.52 -9.89 2.37
CA LYS A 351 31.29 -8.72 2.78
C LYS A 351 31.31 -8.55 4.30
N ALA A 352 30.21 -8.85 4.98
CA ALA A 352 30.13 -8.82 6.43
C ALA A 352 31.02 -9.88 7.06
N GLU A 353 30.98 -11.13 6.54
CA GLU A 353 31.81 -12.24 7.01
C GLU A 353 33.30 -11.96 6.79
N LEU A 354 33.69 -11.54 5.58
CA LEU A 354 35.08 -11.24 5.23
C LEU A 354 35.70 -10.14 6.14
N THR A 355 34.87 -9.15 6.55
CA THR A 355 35.39 -7.99 7.29
C THR A 355 35.15 -8.07 8.78
N GLY A 356 34.33 -9.00 9.25
CA GLY A 356 33.89 -9.09 10.64
C GLY A 356 33.03 -7.90 11.11
N ASN A 357 32.55 -7.07 10.16
CA ASN A 357 31.77 -5.86 10.42
C ASN A 357 30.46 -5.88 9.63
N PRO A 358 29.39 -5.22 10.12
CA PRO A 358 28.19 -5.05 9.35
C PRO A 358 28.48 -4.45 7.97
N ALA A 359 27.84 -5.03 6.95
CA ALA A 359 28.00 -4.62 5.57
C ALA A 359 26.63 -4.53 4.86
N ALA A 360 26.62 -3.85 3.75
CA ALA A 360 25.46 -3.76 2.89
C ALA A 360 25.90 -3.82 1.43
N ALA A 361 24.98 -4.25 0.55
CA ALA A 361 25.18 -4.26 -0.88
C ALA A 361 23.96 -3.68 -1.60
N ILE A 362 24.19 -3.14 -2.79
CA ILE A 362 23.16 -2.59 -3.67
C ILE A 362 23.38 -3.07 -5.10
N GLU A 363 22.30 -3.53 -5.73
CA GLU A 363 22.25 -3.71 -7.18
C GLU A 363 21.76 -2.42 -7.82
N LEU A 364 22.61 -1.79 -8.60
CA LEU A 364 22.26 -0.60 -9.37
C LEU A 364 21.40 -0.98 -10.59
N CYS A 365 20.69 -0.01 -11.17
CA CYS A 365 19.82 -0.26 -12.33
C CYS A 365 20.56 -0.75 -13.59
N ASP A 366 21.88 -0.64 -13.64
CA ASP A 366 22.74 -1.20 -14.68
C ASP A 366 23.25 -2.62 -14.38
N GLY A 367 22.82 -3.21 -13.27
CA GLY A 367 23.16 -4.57 -12.83
C GLY A 367 24.46 -4.70 -12.04
N ARG A 368 25.22 -3.63 -11.82
CA ARG A 368 26.43 -3.64 -10.99
C ARG A 368 26.07 -3.81 -9.52
N ILE A 369 26.82 -4.66 -8.82
CA ILE A 369 26.71 -4.81 -7.37
C ILE A 369 27.81 -3.98 -6.70
N ILE A 370 27.41 -3.11 -5.82
CA ILE A 370 28.31 -2.27 -5.01
C ILE A 370 28.15 -2.67 -3.55
N THR A 371 29.24 -2.71 -2.79
CA THR A 371 29.23 -3.03 -1.37
C THR A 371 29.76 -1.86 -0.53
N GLY A 372 29.28 -1.80 0.72
CA GLY A 372 29.80 -0.90 1.75
C GLY A 372 29.88 -1.64 3.09
N LYS A 373 30.87 -1.32 3.92
CA LYS A 373 31.02 -1.89 5.28
C LYS A 373 31.09 -0.80 6.32
N THR A 374 30.75 -1.15 7.55
CA THR A 374 30.96 -0.27 8.70
C THR A 374 32.44 0.01 8.92
N SER A 375 32.78 1.26 9.18
CA SER A 375 34.09 1.76 9.53
C SER A 375 34.02 2.62 10.80
N GLU A 376 35.12 3.22 11.22
CA GLU A 376 35.11 4.16 12.35
C GLU A 376 34.33 5.44 12.05
N LEU A 377 34.31 5.86 10.77
CA LEU A 377 33.70 7.11 10.35
C LEU A 377 32.21 6.94 9.94
N LEU A 378 31.90 5.83 9.26
CA LEU A 378 30.62 5.63 8.58
C LEU A 378 29.98 4.30 8.93
N GLY A 379 28.65 4.28 9.02
CA GLY A 379 27.89 3.04 9.02
C GLY A 379 27.91 2.36 7.64
N ALA A 380 27.54 1.08 7.57
CA ALA A 380 27.54 0.29 6.34
C ALA A 380 26.67 0.93 5.24
N SER A 381 25.48 1.42 5.60
CA SER A 381 24.56 2.14 4.72
C SER A 381 25.17 3.40 4.13
N SER A 382 25.83 4.20 4.95
CA SER A 382 26.48 5.45 4.54
C SER A 382 27.68 5.21 3.63
N ALA A 383 28.50 4.21 3.96
CA ALA A 383 29.62 3.78 3.12
C ALA A 383 29.12 3.26 1.76
N LEU A 384 28.06 2.44 1.78
CA LEU A 384 27.43 1.95 0.55
C LEU A 384 26.91 3.08 -0.33
N LEU A 385 26.24 4.07 0.25
CA LEU A 385 25.73 5.23 -0.48
C LEU A 385 26.85 5.96 -1.24
N LEU A 386 27.95 6.31 -0.55
CA LEU A 386 29.09 6.98 -1.17
C LEU A 386 29.74 6.12 -2.26
N ASN A 387 29.95 4.82 -2.01
CA ASN A 387 30.51 3.92 -3.00
C ASN A 387 29.63 3.79 -4.24
N SER A 388 28.30 3.76 -4.05
CA SER A 388 27.33 3.72 -5.15
C SER A 388 27.39 4.99 -6.01
N LEU A 389 27.47 6.16 -5.37
CA LEU A 389 27.58 7.43 -6.07
C LEU A 389 28.91 7.53 -6.85
N LYS A 390 30.03 7.06 -6.27
CA LYS A 390 31.31 6.95 -6.99
C LYS A 390 31.18 6.06 -8.22
N ALA A 391 30.63 4.85 -8.05
CA ALA A 391 30.46 3.92 -9.15
C ALA A 391 29.59 4.47 -10.28
N LEU A 392 28.52 5.21 -9.94
CA LEU A 392 27.63 5.87 -10.90
C LEU A 392 28.27 7.09 -11.60
N ALA A 393 29.25 7.71 -10.95
CA ALA A 393 29.96 8.86 -11.46
C ALA A 393 31.28 8.51 -12.19
N GLY A 394 31.72 7.24 -12.10
CA GLY A 394 33.02 6.80 -12.64
C GLY A 394 34.22 7.32 -11.83
N ILE A 395 34.01 7.58 -10.54
CA ILE A 395 35.05 8.10 -9.64
C ILE A 395 35.79 6.89 -9.03
N PRO A 396 37.14 6.90 -9.01
CA PRO A 396 37.96 5.85 -8.41
C PRO A 396 37.66 5.63 -6.91
N ASP A 397 37.72 4.38 -6.45
CA ASP A 397 37.42 4.01 -5.05
C ASP A 397 38.33 4.72 -4.02
N GLY A 398 39.59 4.98 -4.37
CA GLY A 398 40.54 5.64 -3.50
C GLY A 398 40.30 7.15 -3.30
N GLU A 399 39.43 7.77 -4.11
CA GLU A 399 39.12 9.18 -3.99
C GLU A 399 38.09 9.45 -2.90
N LEU A 400 38.40 10.40 -2.01
CA LEU A 400 37.51 10.74 -0.89
C LEU A 400 36.55 11.86 -1.31
N LEU A 401 35.23 11.55 -1.33
CA LEU A 401 34.18 12.55 -1.60
C LEU A 401 33.98 13.52 -0.43
N ILE A 402 34.19 13.03 0.79
CA ILE A 402 34.10 13.79 2.03
C ILE A 402 35.42 13.59 2.80
N SER A 403 36.09 14.67 3.10
CA SER A 403 37.32 14.62 3.90
C SER A 403 37.02 14.19 5.34
N PRO A 404 37.89 13.37 5.97
CA PRO A 404 37.80 13.09 7.41
C PRO A 404 37.71 14.36 8.27
N LYS A 405 38.38 15.46 7.86
CA LYS A 405 38.32 16.77 8.53
C LYS A 405 36.90 17.36 8.57
N VAL A 406 35.99 16.95 7.68
CA VAL A 406 34.57 17.36 7.67
C VAL A 406 33.75 16.40 8.54
N ILE A 407 34.08 15.11 8.54
CA ILE A 407 33.36 14.10 9.30
C ILE A 407 33.60 14.21 10.81
N GLU A 408 34.84 14.38 11.23
CA GLU A 408 35.23 14.43 12.65
C GLU A 408 34.51 15.50 13.48
N PRO A 409 34.34 16.76 13.01
CA PRO A 409 33.52 17.76 13.71
C PRO A 409 32.05 17.34 13.88
N ILE A 410 31.45 16.67 12.87
CA ILE A 410 30.06 16.17 12.96
C ILE A 410 29.98 15.06 14.01
N GLN A 411 30.94 14.14 14.05
CA GLN A 411 31.03 13.10 15.07
C GLN A 411 31.16 13.69 16.47
N ARG A 412 32.00 14.71 16.64
CA ARG A 412 32.15 15.43 17.91
C ARG A 412 30.85 16.11 18.33
N LEU A 413 30.16 16.77 17.41
CA LEU A 413 28.85 17.36 17.67
C LEU A 413 27.87 16.30 18.16
N LYS A 414 27.78 15.16 17.46
CA LYS A 414 26.87 14.06 17.82
C LYS A 414 27.14 13.52 19.22
N VAL A 415 28.38 13.23 19.55
CA VAL A 415 28.74 12.57 20.79
C VAL A 415 28.82 13.56 21.94
N SER A 416 29.58 14.66 21.78
CA SER A 416 29.90 15.55 22.88
C SER A 416 28.81 16.56 23.21
N HIS A 417 27.98 16.94 22.23
CA HIS A 417 26.96 17.97 22.40
C HIS A 417 25.54 17.44 22.37
N LEU A 418 25.25 16.44 21.51
CA LEU A 418 23.92 15.85 21.37
C LEU A 418 23.73 14.56 22.17
N GLY A 419 24.80 14.04 22.80
CA GLY A 419 24.74 12.86 23.68
C GLY A 419 24.51 11.53 22.96
N ASN A 420 24.75 11.45 21.65
CA ASN A 420 24.64 10.21 20.89
C ASN A 420 25.80 9.26 21.27
N GLU A 421 25.49 8.00 21.49
CA GLU A 421 26.51 6.97 21.73
C GLU A 421 27.24 6.54 20.45
N ASN A 422 26.58 6.67 19.28
CA ASN A 422 27.13 6.28 17.99
C ASN A 422 27.76 7.48 17.24
N PRO A 423 29.11 7.50 17.08
CA PRO A 423 29.78 8.57 16.37
C PRO A 423 29.61 8.49 14.85
N ARG A 424 29.30 7.32 14.29
CA ARG A 424 29.24 7.10 12.86
C ARG A 424 28.10 7.90 12.22
N LEU A 425 28.38 8.44 11.05
CA LEU A 425 27.36 9.22 10.33
C LEU A 425 26.32 8.31 9.70
N HIS A 426 25.04 8.69 9.85
CA HIS A 426 23.91 8.14 9.13
C HIS A 426 23.84 8.68 7.70
N THR A 427 23.02 8.09 6.86
CA THR A 427 22.94 8.43 5.43
C THR A 427 22.50 9.87 5.16
N ASP A 428 21.61 10.44 5.96
CA ASP A 428 21.17 11.84 5.85
C ASP A 428 22.32 12.81 6.24
N GLU A 429 23.05 12.51 7.31
CA GLU A 429 24.21 13.29 7.74
C GLU A 429 25.32 13.26 6.68
N VAL A 430 25.56 12.11 6.08
CA VAL A 430 26.52 11.95 4.95
C VAL A 430 26.09 12.75 3.74
N LEU A 431 24.81 12.79 3.41
CA LEU A 431 24.31 13.60 2.28
C LEU A 431 24.49 15.09 2.54
N ILE A 432 24.26 15.56 3.77
CA ILE A 432 24.52 16.95 4.15
C ILE A 432 26.02 17.28 4.03
N ALA A 433 26.87 16.40 4.58
CA ALA A 433 28.34 16.58 4.50
C ALA A 433 28.83 16.59 3.05
N LEU A 434 28.30 15.70 2.19
CA LEU A 434 28.61 15.64 0.76
C LEU A 434 28.16 16.92 0.04
N CYS A 435 26.97 17.43 0.37
CA CYS A 435 26.45 18.68 -0.21
C CYS A 435 27.34 19.88 0.14
N ILE A 436 27.83 19.94 1.39
CA ILE A 436 28.77 21.00 1.81
C ILE A 436 30.11 20.87 1.03
N CYS A 437 30.66 19.65 0.93
CA CYS A 437 31.90 19.43 0.17
C CYS A 437 31.74 19.73 -1.31
N ALA A 438 30.58 19.50 -1.90
CA ALA A 438 30.31 19.74 -3.31
C ALA A 438 30.43 21.20 -3.71
N SER A 439 30.31 22.15 -2.77
CA SER A 439 30.50 23.59 -3.03
C SER A 439 31.92 23.95 -3.44
N GLU A 440 32.92 23.17 -3.04
CA GLU A 440 34.33 23.41 -3.28
C GLU A 440 35.06 22.28 -4.01
N ASN A 441 34.41 21.08 -4.08
CA ASN A 441 34.98 19.88 -4.67
C ASN A 441 34.15 19.43 -5.89
N PRO A 442 34.59 19.61 -7.12
CA PRO A 442 33.89 19.18 -8.32
C PRO A 442 33.58 17.67 -8.38
N THR A 443 34.46 16.84 -7.80
CA THR A 443 34.25 15.39 -7.74
C THR A 443 33.08 15.05 -6.80
N ALA A 444 32.99 15.75 -5.67
CA ALA A 444 31.83 15.58 -4.76
C ALA A 444 30.50 16.03 -5.41
N GLN A 445 30.55 17.14 -6.19
CA GLN A 445 29.41 17.61 -6.98
C GLN A 445 28.98 16.58 -8.04
N LEU A 446 29.96 16.04 -8.77
CA LEU A 446 29.70 14.98 -9.77
C LEU A 446 29.02 13.74 -9.15
N ALA A 447 29.44 13.34 -7.95
CA ALA A 447 28.80 12.25 -7.20
C ALA A 447 27.36 12.62 -6.79
N LEU A 448 27.15 13.81 -6.24
CA LEU A 448 25.85 14.32 -5.80
C LEU A 448 24.83 14.36 -6.94
N ASP A 449 25.25 14.74 -8.14
CA ASP A 449 24.40 14.77 -9.35
C ASP A 449 23.88 13.37 -9.75
N ARG A 450 24.44 12.28 -9.21
CA ARG A 450 24.04 10.91 -9.48
C ARG A 450 22.95 10.37 -8.55
N LEU A 451 22.55 11.11 -7.52
CA LEU A 451 21.55 10.65 -6.54
C LEU A 451 20.28 10.11 -7.19
N LYS A 452 19.73 10.78 -8.21
CA LYS A 452 18.51 10.34 -8.92
C LYS A 452 18.67 8.99 -9.62
N LYS A 453 19.90 8.56 -9.94
CA LYS A 453 20.18 7.27 -10.58
C LYS A 453 20.09 6.07 -9.62
N LEU A 454 19.96 6.32 -8.31
CA LEU A 454 19.72 5.28 -7.32
C LEU A 454 18.26 4.80 -7.31
N SER A 455 17.34 5.57 -7.86
CA SER A 455 15.92 5.21 -7.88
C SER A 455 15.69 3.88 -8.60
N GLY A 456 14.98 2.96 -7.93
CA GLY A 456 14.72 1.61 -8.41
C GLY A 456 15.80 0.58 -8.09
N ALA A 457 16.91 0.99 -7.44
CA ALA A 457 17.95 0.06 -7.01
C ALA A 457 17.48 -0.83 -5.84
N GLU A 458 18.03 -2.04 -5.76
CA GLU A 458 17.73 -3.03 -4.73
C GLU A 458 18.90 -3.14 -3.74
N MET A 459 18.62 -2.93 -2.47
CA MET A 459 19.63 -2.92 -1.41
C MET A 459 19.34 -4.00 -0.35
N HIS A 460 20.40 -4.58 0.19
CA HIS A 460 20.34 -5.48 1.34
C HIS A 460 21.43 -5.14 2.38
N SER A 461 21.07 -5.21 3.65
CA SER A 461 21.99 -5.00 4.79
C SER A 461 22.09 -6.27 5.63
N SER A 462 23.29 -6.61 6.07
CA SER A 462 23.56 -7.75 6.99
C SER A 462 23.04 -7.54 8.41
N VAL A 463 22.49 -6.37 8.71
CA VAL A 463 21.90 -6.03 10.02
C VAL A 463 20.71 -5.11 9.83
N ILE A 464 19.82 -5.05 10.83
CA ILE A 464 18.72 -4.09 10.88
C ILE A 464 19.29 -2.66 10.85
N LEU A 465 18.83 -1.87 9.90
CA LEU A 465 19.22 -0.46 9.77
C LEU A 465 18.37 0.46 10.65
N SER A 466 18.90 1.65 10.94
CA SER A 466 18.16 2.68 11.63
C SER A 466 16.97 3.18 10.79
N SER A 467 15.95 3.70 11.46
CA SER A 467 14.80 4.30 10.76
C SER A 467 15.18 5.49 9.88
N VAL A 468 16.25 6.20 10.22
CA VAL A 468 16.80 7.32 9.44
C VAL A 468 17.36 6.82 8.12
N ASP A 469 18.21 5.78 8.18
CA ASP A 469 18.81 5.18 6.98
C ASP A 469 17.74 4.61 6.03
N ILE A 470 16.77 3.85 6.58
CA ILE A 470 15.67 3.28 5.79
C ILE A 470 14.84 4.39 5.11
N LYS A 471 14.50 5.46 5.85
CA LYS A 471 13.73 6.59 5.31
C LYS A 471 14.51 7.35 4.24
N THR A 472 15.80 7.55 4.43
CA THR A 472 16.66 8.27 3.48
C THR A 472 16.77 7.50 2.17
N PHE A 473 17.09 6.21 2.20
CA PHE A 473 17.10 5.38 1.01
C PHE A 473 15.72 5.28 0.35
N GLY A 474 14.65 5.18 1.13
CA GLY A 474 13.29 5.22 0.61
C GLY A 474 12.96 6.50 -0.17
N LYS A 475 13.39 7.68 0.33
CA LYS A 475 13.27 8.96 -0.37
C LYS A 475 14.09 9.03 -1.66
N LEU A 476 15.21 8.30 -1.72
CA LEU A 476 16.01 8.14 -2.92
C LEU A 476 15.44 7.11 -3.91
N GLY A 477 14.33 6.45 -3.55
CA GLY A 477 13.67 5.44 -4.37
C GLY A 477 14.36 4.07 -4.34
N VAL A 478 15.21 3.78 -3.34
CA VAL A 478 15.90 2.50 -3.16
C VAL A 478 15.04 1.56 -2.34
N ASN A 479 14.93 0.30 -2.78
CA ASN A 479 14.23 -0.77 -2.08
C ASN A 479 15.16 -1.46 -1.08
N VAL A 480 14.96 -1.22 0.20
CA VAL A 480 15.83 -1.71 1.28
C VAL A 480 15.27 -2.98 1.91
N THR A 481 16.14 -3.96 2.13
CA THR A 481 15.92 -5.13 2.98
C THR A 481 17.07 -5.31 3.95
N CYS A 482 16.81 -6.00 5.09
CA CYS A 482 17.82 -6.24 6.13
C CYS A 482 17.71 -7.66 6.63
N GLU A 483 18.84 -8.24 7.08
CA GLU A 483 18.81 -9.41 7.94
C GLU A 483 18.15 -9.07 9.29
N PRO A 484 17.42 -10.00 9.92
CA PRO A 484 16.73 -9.79 11.20
C PRO A 484 17.71 -9.86 12.40
N VAL A 485 18.84 -9.21 12.28
CA VAL A 485 19.94 -9.26 13.25
C VAL A 485 20.27 -7.85 13.71
N TYR A 486 20.27 -7.64 15.01
CA TYR A 486 20.78 -6.40 15.57
C TYR A 486 22.31 -6.37 15.58
N GLN A 487 22.87 -5.21 15.32
CA GLN A 487 24.30 -5.02 15.50
C GLN A 487 24.64 -5.21 16.98
N LYS A 488 25.60 -6.13 17.31
CA LYS A 488 25.94 -6.53 18.67
C LYS A 488 26.55 -5.43 19.56
N GLN A 489 26.91 -4.30 18.99
CA GLN A 489 27.44 -3.16 19.75
C GLN A 489 26.27 -2.24 20.17
N ARG A 490 26.25 -1.86 21.45
CA ARG A 490 25.23 -0.99 22.10
C ARG A 490 24.95 0.34 21.42
N LEU A 491 25.71 0.67 20.37
CA LEU A 491 25.71 1.93 19.65
C LEU A 491 24.49 2.18 18.72
N TYR A 492 23.63 1.19 18.50
CA TYR A 492 22.54 1.28 17.50
C TYR A 492 21.12 1.16 18.07
N HIS A 493 21.00 0.92 19.39
CA HIS A 493 19.69 0.67 20.00
C HIS A 493 19.47 1.57 21.21
N LYS A 494 18.95 2.73 20.94
CA LYS A 494 18.07 3.50 21.81
C LYS A 494 17.09 4.29 20.99
#